data_900bacf8916ba159479cf12d905e4fa6
#
_entry.id   900bacf8916ba159479cf12d905e4fa6
#
_cell.length_a   1.000
_cell.length_b   1.000
_cell.length_c   1.000
_cell.angle_alpha   90.00
_cell.angle_beta   90.00
_cell.angle_gamma   90.00
#
_symmetry.space_group_name_H-M   'P 1'
#
loop_
_entity.id
_entity.type
_entity.pdbx_description
1 polymer ?
#
loop_
_entity_poly.entity_id
_entity_poly.type
_entity_poly.pdbx_seq_one_letter_code
_entity_poly.pdbx_strand_id
1 'polypeptide(L)'
;MKTFTNWTVVVAAMLVATAGLVPHAAEAQQTPQLSPPPQSSPPPQLSPPWSHGRNNPATQKGYVFQVDDVDNIPDLHGNPADAQLVLFIGGNQFFVLPRLIAGFEKQHPELAGHIFYETLPPGILRKQIANNDTLTLGNFTFRAVPDVYEAGARVLDEMQAQQQVDHTTRYATNNLAIMVAAGNPKQIKSLNDLGKPDVRLTMPNPEWEGVARQIGDSLRKSGGEPLFHQVYEEKVQAGTTYLTHVHHRQSPMRILQGKSDAGVTWASEVIFQQKAGNPITGIAIPDAQNTTAIYAAGVMRNAPHRTTAEAWIAYLQSDEAQAAYHEYGFKSFTEPVKK
;
A
#
# COMPACT_ATOMS: atom_id res chain seq x y z
N MET A 1 0.04 -34.36 56.31
CA MET A 1 0.59 -35.71 56.12
C MET A 1 1.10 -35.79 54.68
N LYS A 2 2.44 -35.86 54.53
CA LYS A 2 3.26 -36.74 53.67
C LYS A 2 3.07 -36.52 52.16
N THR A 3 4.06 -36.47 51.32
CA THR A 3 5.48 -36.91 51.38
C THR A 3 6.25 -36.20 50.27
N PHE A 4 7.47 -35.81 50.58
CA PHE A 4 8.51 -35.42 49.62
C PHE A 4 9.06 -36.62 48.89
N THR A 5 9.33 -36.53 47.60
CA THR A 5 10.11 -37.51 46.87
C THR A 5 11.39 -36.88 46.33
N ASN A 6 12.49 -37.37 46.78
CA ASN A 6 13.88 -36.98 46.47
C ASN A 6 14.23 -37.31 45.02
N TRP A 7 14.95 -36.42 44.36
CA TRP A 7 15.67 -36.67 43.11
C TRP A 7 17.15 -36.79 43.44
N THR A 8 17.67 -38.00 43.19
CA THR A 8 19.08 -38.35 43.36
C THR A 8 19.89 -37.84 42.16
N VAL A 9 20.92 -37.03 42.48
CA VAL A 9 21.92 -36.59 41.48
C VAL A 9 22.97 -37.70 41.35
N VAL A 10 23.14 -38.27 40.17
CA VAL A 10 24.23 -39.17 39.80
C VAL A 10 25.35 -38.34 39.18
N VAL A 11 26.47 -38.23 39.91
CA VAL A 11 27.70 -37.66 39.40
C VAL A 11 28.52 -38.77 38.76
N ALA A 12 28.69 -38.74 37.43
CA ALA A 12 29.60 -39.60 36.70
C ALA A 12 30.95 -38.88 36.53
N ALA A 13 31.99 -39.43 37.19
CA ALA A 13 33.37 -39.00 36.99
C ALA A 13 33.90 -39.50 35.65
N MET A 14 34.37 -38.61 34.79
CA MET A 14 35.10 -38.96 33.56
C MET A 14 36.60 -38.78 33.78
N LEU A 15 37.33 -39.82 33.53
CA LEU A 15 38.80 -39.86 33.46
C LEU A 15 39.32 -39.00 32.34
N VAL A 16 40.30 -38.16 32.63
CA VAL A 16 41.04 -37.40 31.65
C VAL A 16 42.17 -38.26 31.11
N ALA A 17 42.07 -38.61 29.82
CA ALA A 17 43.19 -39.16 29.06
C ALA A 17 43.84 -38.01 28.27
N THR A 18 45.08 -37.67 28.64
CA THR A 18 45.91 -36.71 27.90
C THR A 18 46.46 -37.36 26.63
N ALA A 19 45.92 -37.02 25.49
CA ALA A 19 46.51 -37.29 24.18
C ALA A 19 47.01 -35.95 23.58
N GLY A 20 48.24 -35.99 23.10
CA GLY A 20 49.01 -34.81 22.66
C GLY A 20 48.33 -34.06 21.49
N LEU A 21 48.28 -32.77 21.64
CA LEU A 21 47.87 -31.81 20.64
C LEU A 21 48.94 -31.64 19.54
N VAL A 22 48.73 -32.17 18.37
CA VAL A 22 49.37 -31.70 17.14
C VAL A 22 48.56 -30.53 16.62
N PRO A 23 49.13 -29.35 16.35
CA PRO A 23 48.37 -28.25 15.82
C PRO A 23 48.05 -28.53 14.32
N HIS A 24 46.83 -28.92 14.05
CA HIS A 24 46.30 -28.86 12.72
C HIS A 24 46.01 -27.37 12.44
N ALA A 25 46.68 -26.82 11.45
CA ALA A 25 46.32 -25.53 10.88
C ALA A 25 44.87 -25.67 10.36
N ALA A 26 43.98 -24.90 10.96
CA ALA A 26 42.61 -24.78 10.45
C ALA A 26 42.69 -24.11 9.08
N GLU A 27 42.52 -24.89 8.02
CA GLU A 27 42.15 -24.36 6.71
C GLU A 27 40.82 -23.64 6.91
N ALA A 28 40.85 -22.31 6.82
CA ALA A 28 39.66 -21.51 6.74
C ALA A 28 38.86 -21.96 5.52
N GLN A 29 37.78 -22.67 5.74
CA GLN A 29 36.79 -22.96 4.71
C GLN A 29 36.29 -21.61 4.20
N GLN A 30 36.80 -21.24 3.01
CA GLN A 30 36.24 -20.12 2.25
C GLN A 30 34.78 -20.49 1.98
N THR A 31 33.88 -19.78 2.62
CA THR A 31 32.45 -19.75 2.24
C THR A 31 32.39 -19.48 0.75
N PRO A 32 31.68 -20.30 -0.07
CA PRO A 32 31.54 -19.99 -1.48
C PRO A 32 30.94 -18.59 -1.62
N GLN A 33 31.73 -17.63 -2.11
CA GLN A 33 31.17 -16.37 -2.56
C GLN A 33 30.22 -16.73 -3.70
N LEU A 34 28.94 -16.63 -3.45
CA LEU A 34 27.94 -16.62 -4.50
C LEU A 34 28.32 -15.47 -5.43
N SER A 35 28.71 -15.81 -6.65
CA SER A 35 28.89 -14.81 -7.70
C SER A 35 27.62 -13.96 -7.74
N PRO A 36 27.74 -12.62 -7.77
CA PRO A 36 26.56 -11.79 -7.92
C PRO A 36 25.81 -12.28 -9.17
N PRO A 37 24.48 -12.35 -9.14
CA PRO A 37 23.71 -12.72 -10.33
C PRO A 37 24.16 -11.82 -11.48
N PRO A 38 24.24 -12.33 -12.73
CA PRO A 38 24.62 -11.52 -13.86
C PRO A 38 23.78 -10.26 -13.85
N GLN A 39 24.42 -9.11 -13.81
CA GLN A 39 23.74 -7.82 -13.92
C GLN A 39 22.99 -7.87 -15.24
N SER A 40 21.68 -8.16 -15.18
CA SER A 40 20.81 -7.93 -16.31
C SER A 40 20.99 -6.46 -16.68
N SER A 41 21.28 -6.20 -17.96
CA SER A 41 21.31 -4.84 -18.50
C SER A 41 20.10 -4.11 -17.92
N PRO A 42 20.27 -2.88 -17.37
CA PRO A 42 19.14 -2.18 -16.82
C PRO A 42 18.06 -2.13 -17.90
N PRO A 43 16.81 -2.48 -17.60
CA PRO A 43 15.72 -2.30 -18.54
C PRO A 43 15.75 -0.85 -19.03
N PRO A 44 15.37 -0.58 -20.30
CA PRO A 44 15.33 0.76 -20.82
C PRO A 44 14.65 1.64 -19.76
N GLN A 45 15.27 2.76 -19.43
CA GLN A 45 14.94 3.61 -18.27
C GLN A 45 13.47 4.04 -18.26
N LEU A 46 12.60 3.12 -17.92
CA LEU A 46 11.27 3.43 -17.42
C LEU A 46 11.47 3.75 -15.95
N SER A 47 11.98 4.95 -15.70
CA SER A 47 11.95 5.46 -14.34
C SER A 47 10.48 5.69 -14.02
N PRO A 48 9.88 4.91 -13.13
CA PRO A 48 8.55 5.23 -12.65
C PRO A 48 8.53 6.70 -12.22
N PRO A 49 7.45 7.45 -12.43
CA PRO A 49 7.39 8.86 -12.07
C PRO A 49 7.66 9.13 -10.59
N TRP A 50 7.64 8.11 -9.79
CA TRP A 50 7.97 8.13 -8.37
C TRP A 50 9.41 7.71 -8.04
N SER A 51 10.26 7.43 -9.02
CA SER A 51 11.66 7.12 -8.73
C SER A 51 12.44 8.40 -8.39
N HIS A 52 13.49 8.25 -7.59
CA HIS A 52 14.42 9.35 -7.31
C HIS A 52 15.01 9.93 -8.59
N GLY A 53 15.41 11.20 -8.58
CA GLY A 53 16.00 11.88 -9.69
C GLY A 53 14.98 12.64 -10.53
N ARG A 54 14.97 12.43 -11.85
CA ARG A 54 14.17 13.27 -12.77
C ARG A 54 12.67 13.31 -12.48
N ASN A 55 12.13 12.23 -11.91
CA ASN A 55 10.70 12.06 -11.71
C ASN A 55 10.26 12.35 -10.28
N ASN A 56 11.20 12.65 -9.39
CA ASN A 56 10.92 13.16 -8.08
C ASN A 56 11.34 14.63 -8.06
N PRO A 57 10.42 15.59 -8.32
CA PRO A 57 10.78 17.00 -8.31
C PRO A 57 11.40 17.33 -6.96
N ALA A 58 12.53 18.05 -6.99
CA ALA A 58 13.25 18.48 -5.79
C ALA A 58 12.38 19.33 -4.84
N THR A 59 11.20 19.76 -5.31
CA THR A 59 10.19 20.47 -4.55
C THR A 59 9.29 19.56 -3.71
N GLN A 60 9.26 18.23 -3.98
CA GLN A 60 8.54 17.30 -3.10
C GLN A 60 9.31 17.16 -1.81
N LYS A 61 8.82 17.81 -0.78
CA LYS A 61 9.30 17.65 0.59
C LYS A 61 8.63 16.40 1.16
N GLY A 62 9.41 15.37 1.48
CA GLY A 62 8.89 14.15 2.07
C GLY A 62 10.01 13.22 2.51
N TYR A 63 9.66 12.25 3.33
CA TYR A 63 10.57 11.20 3.73
C TYR A 63 10.39 9.98 2.85
N VAL A 64 11.48 9.45 2.32
CA VAL A 64 11.48 8.28 1.45
C VAL A 64 12.11 7.12 2.21
N PHE A 65 11.35 6.06 2.36
CA PHE A 65 11.84 4.80 2.89
C PHE A 65 11.93 3.81 1.74
N GLN A 66 13.15 3.49 1.35
CA GLN A 66 13.41 2.54 0.28
C GLN A 66 13.59 1.15 0.88
N VAL A 67 12.79 0.23 0.39
CA VAL A 67 12.99 -1.20 0.55
C VAL A 67 13.10 -1.75 -0.87
N ASP A 68 14.08 -2.58 -1.13
CA ASP A 68 14.22 -3.25 -2.41
C ASP A 68 12.90 -3.94 -2.78
N ASP A 69 12.51 -3.82 -4.05
CA ASP A 69 11.22 -4.31 -4.57
C ASP A 69 9.94 -3.58 -4.10
N VAL A 70 10.04 -2.53 -3.31
CA VAL A 70 8.92 -1.63 -2.98
C VAL A 70 9.00 -0.36 -3.82
N ASP A 71 7.88 0.32 -4.03
CA ASP A 71 7.89 1.62 -4.70
C ASP A 71 8.68 2.66 -3.89
N ASN A 72 9.23 3.64 -4.59
CA ASN A 72 10.04 4.71 -3.99
C ASN A 72 9.24 6.01 -3.83
N ILE A 73 7.92 5.93 -3.74
CA ILE A 73 7.08 7.09 -3.53
C ILE A 73 7.19 7.49 -2.05
N PRO A 74 7.44 8.76 -1.76
CA PRO A 74 7.36 9.24 -0.40
C PRO A 74 5.94 9.05 0.13
N ASP A 75 5.81 8.46 1.32
CA ASP A 75 4.53 8.32 2.01
C ASP A 75 4.30 9.38 3.08
N LEU A 76 5.34 10.13 3.42
CA LEU A 76 5.32 11.15 4.45
C LEU A 76 5.71 12.49 3.82
N HIS A 77 4.84 13.47 3.88
CA HIS A 77 5.01 14.76 3.22
C HIS A 77 4.77 15.90 4.20
N GLY A 78 5.65 16.91 4.17
CA GLY A 78 5.59 18.05 5.09
C GLY A 78 6.35 17.80 6.40
N ASN A 79 6.14 18.69 7.36
CA ASN A 79 6.75 18.61 8.67
C ASN A 79 5.67 18.41 9.74
N PRO A 80 5.59 17.25 10.41
CA PRO A 80 4.55 17.00 11.41
C PRO A 80 4.69 17.87 12.67
N ALA A 81 5.86 18.49 12.91
CA ALA A 81 6.11 19.27 14.12
C ALA A 81 5.47 20.67 14.10
N ASP A 82 5.23 21.23 12.92
CA ASP A 82 4.63 22.56 12.73
C ASP A 82 3.40 22.54 11.83
N ALA A 83 2.86 21.36 11.58
CA ALA A 83 1.66 21.17 10.78
C ALA A 83 0.43 21.81 11.46
N GLN A 84 -0.37 22.50 10.68
CA GLN A 84 -1.68 23.04 11.06
C GLN A 84 -2.84 22.28 10.39
N LEU A 85 -2.50 21.26 9.63
CA LEU A 85 -3.39 20.23 9.12
C LEU A 85 -2.62 18.95 8.93
N VAL A 86 -3.08 17.87 9.57
CA VAL A 86 -2.50 16.53 9.49
C VAL A 86 -3.51 15.58 8.84
N LEU A 87 -3.14 15.03 7.67
CA LEU A 87 -4.02 14.18 6.88
C LEU A 87 -3.47 12.76 6.80
N PHE A 88 -4.26 11.79 7.22
CA PHE A 88 -3.98 10.37 7.01
C PHE A 88 -4.84 9.85 5.86
N ILE A 89 -4.24 9.63 4.70
CA ILE A 89 -4.94 9.37 3.44
C ILE A 89 -4.56 8.02 2.88
N GLY A 90 -5.53 7.25 2.43
CA GLY A 90 -5.29 5.96 1.76
C GLY A 90 -4.37 6.09 0.55
N GLY A 91 -3.35 5.23 0.51
CA GLY A 91 -2.18 5.34 -0.38
C GLY A 91 -2.46 5.38 -1.88
N ASN A 92 -3.62 4.94 -2.33
CA ASN A 92 -4.00 4.97 -3.75
C ASN A 92 -4.38 6.37 -4.29
N GLN A 93 -4.30 7.41 -3.46
CA GLN A 93 -4.58 8.79 -3.85
C GLN A 93 -3.30 9.64 -4.04
N PHE A 94 -2.12 9.07 -3.85
CA PHE A 94 -0.83 9.76 -3.85
C PHE A 94 -0.62 10.67 -5.07
N PHE A 95 -1.11 10.29 -6.24
CA PHE A 95 -0.93 11.03 -7.49
C PHE A 95 -1.88 12.22 -7.66
N VAL A 96 -3.00 12.24 -6.93
CA VAL A 96 -3.96 13.35 -6.94
C VAL A 96 -3.57 14.41 -5.91
N LEU A 97 -3.02 14.00 -4.77
CA LEU A 97 -2.76 14.84 -3.60
C LEU A 97 -1.92 16.09 -3.88
N PRO A 98 -0.83 16.07 -4.65
CA PRO A 98 -0.07 17.29 -4.89
C PRO A 98 -0.93 18.42 -5.48
N ARG A 99 -1.89 18.07 -6.36
CA ARG A 99 -2.82 19.04 -6.93
C ARG A 99 -3.87 19.50 -5.93
N LEU A 100 -4.40 18.58 -5.13
CA LEU A 100 -5.38 18.91 -4.09
C LEU A 100 -4.77 19.82 -3.03
N ILE A 101 -3.58 19.51 -2.54
CA ILE A 101 -2.86 20.33 -1.56
C ILE A 101 -2.60 21.73 -2.13
N ALA A 102 -2.06 21.81 -3.34
CA ALA A 102 -1.80 23.12 -3.97
C ALA A 102 -3.08 23.96 -4.17
N GLY A 103 -4.20 23.33 -4.53
CA GLY A 103 -5.50 23.99 -4.66
C GLY A 103 -6.03 24.46 -3.31
N PHE A 104 -5.88 23.64 -2.28
CA PHE A 104 -6.30 24.00 -0.92
C PHE A 104 -5.44 25.13 -0.34
N GLU A 105 -4.10 25.06 -0.46
CA GLU A 105 -3.18 26.11 -0.03
C GLU A 105 -3.45 27.46 -0.75
N LYS A 106 -3.89 27.40 -2.01
CA LYS A 106 -4.29 28.62 -2.74
C LYS A 106 -5.52 29.30 -2.12
N GLN A 107 -6.46 28.51 -1.58
CA GLN A 107 -7.64 29.03 -0.88
C GLN A 107 -7.32 29.39 0.57
N HIS A 108 -6.29 28.77 1.15
CA HIS A 108 -5.84 28.91 2.53
C HIS A 108 -4.33 29.20 2.56
N PRO A 109 -3.88 30.40 2.11
CA PRO A 109 -2.46 30.72 2.00
C PRO A 109 -1.71 30.72 3.33
N GLU A 110 -2.42 30.87 4.45
CA GLU A 110 -1.87 30.73 5.80
C GLU A 110 -1.39 29.32 6.12
N LEU A 111 -1.88 28.30 5.39
CA LEU A 111 -1.50 26.90 5.57
C LEU A 111 -0.35 26.47 4.65
N ALA A 112 0.12 27.35 3.77
CA ALA A 112 1.17 27.00 2.81
C ALA A 112 2.45 26.54 3.52
N GLY A 113 2.81 25.29 3.29
CA GLY A 113 3.94 24.63 3.94
C GLY A 113 3.66 24.11 5.37
N HIS A 114 2.45 24.26 5.89
CA HIS A 114 2.01 23.77 7.21
C HIS A 114 1.01 22.62 7.12
N ILE A 115 1.01 21.89 6.00
CA ILE A 115 0.22 20.66 5.83
C ILE A 115 1.16 19.46 5.90
N PHE A 116 0.88 18.52 6.79
CA PHE A 116 1.51 17.22 6.80
C PHE A 116 0.52 16.15 6.36
N TYR A 117 0.91 15.28 5.43
CA TYR A 117 0.05 14.18 5.03
C TYR A 117 0.81 12.87 4.83
N GLU A 118 0.13 11.78 5.09
CA GLU A 118 0.61 10.42 4.89
C GLU A 118 -0.24 9.71 3.83
N THR A 119 0.40 8.85 3.02
CA THR A 119 -0.25 8.07 1.96
C THR A 119 -0.06 6.57 2.16
N LEU A 120 0.01 6.14 3.39
CA LEU A 120 0.15 4.73 3.76
C LEU A 120 -1.16 3.94 3.55
N PRO A 121 -1.08 2.60 3.42
CA PRO A 121 -2.28 1.76 3.40
C PRO A 121 -3.18 2.01 4.63
N PRO A 122 -4.51 2.03 4.45
CA PRO A 122 -5.45 2.30 5.54
C PRO A 122 -5.26 1.42 6.78
N GLY A 123 -4.85 0.16 6.60
CA GLY A 123 -4.56 -0.74 7.73
C GLY A 123 -3.34 -0.31 8.54
N ILE A 124 -2.31 0.24 7.88
CA ILE A 124 -1.11 0.77 8.56
C ILE A 124 -1.46 2.06 9.30
N LEU A 125 -2.17 3.00 8.66
CA LEU A 125 -2.64 4.23 9.30
C LEU A 125 -3.50 3.94 10.55
N ARG A 126 -4.38 2.95 10.50
CA ARG A 126 -5.16 2.52 11.67
C ARG A 126 -4.28 1.94 12.78
N LYS A 127 -3.26 1.16 12.44
CA LYS A 127 -2.28 0.65 13.42
C LYS A 127 -1.52 1.80 14.06
N GLN A 128 -1.14 2.83 13.30
CA GLN A 128 -0.50 4.04 13.81
C GLN A 128 -1.40 4.78 14.81
N ILE A 129 -2.66 5.03 14.46
CA ILE A 129 -3.66 5.64 15.36
C ILE A 129 -3.80 4.81 16.64
N ALA A 130 -3.93 3.49 16.53
CA ALA A 130 -4.05 2.59 17.68
C ALA A 130 -2.77 2.56 18.54
N ASN A 131 -1.61 2.87 17.97
CA ASN A 131 -0.32 2.98 18.65
C ASN A 131 -0.03 4.42 19.09
N ASN A 132 -1.03 5.13 19.59
CA ASN A 132 -0.92 6.51 20.05
C ASN A 132 -0.33 7.44 18.97
N ASP A 133 -0.85 7.35 17.76
CA ASP A 133 -0.46 8.12 16.56
C ASP A 133 1.03 7.98 16.17
N THR A 134 1.67 6.90 16.61
CA THR A 134 3.10 6.66 16.42
C THR A 134 3.36 5.64 15.33
N LEU A 135 4.20 6.02 14.37
CA LEU A 135 4.70 5.17 13.29
C LEU A 135 6.20 4.91 13.48
N THR A 136 6.60 3.66 13.31
CA THR A 136 8.01 3.26 13.25
C THR A 136 8.30 2.62 11.90
N LEU A 137 9.29 3.15 11.19
CA LEU A 137 9.77 2.68 9.89
C LEU A 137 11.30 2.48 9.98
N GLY A 138 11.73 1.25 10.04
CA GLY A 138 13.14 0.94 10.31
C GLY A 138 13.58 1.51 11.66
N ASN A 139 14.58 2.39 11.64
CA ASN A 139 15.09 3.08 12.83
C ASN A 139 14.44 4.45 13.07
N PHE A 140 13.50 4.82 12.25
CA PHE A 140 12.81 6.11 12.35
C PHE A 140 11.47 5.93 13.07
N THR A 141 11.24 6.70 14.12
CA THR A 141 9.97 6.72 14.85
C THR A 141 9.52 8.16 15.02
N PHE A 142 8.27 8.44 14.68
CA PHE A 142 7.68 9.75 14.88
C PHE A 142 6.22 9.62 15.30
N ARG A 143 5.64 10.70 15.79
CA ARG A 143 4.24 10.82 16.16
C ARG A 143 3.59 11.94 15.37
N ALA A 144 2.46 11.66 14.74
CA ALA A 144 1.63 12.67 14.08
C ALA A 144 0.17 12.39 14.44
N VAL A 145 -0.49 13.36 15.09
CA VAL A 145 -1.91 13.24 15.47
C VAL A 145 -2.76 13.66 14.28
N PRO A 146 -3.54 12.76 13.68
CA PRO A 146 -4.34 13.10 12.50
C PRO A 146 -5.50 14.04 12.84
N ASP A 147 -5.73 15.04 11.98
CA ASP A 147 -6.94 15.86 11.99
C ASP A 147 -8.04 15.21 11.15
N VAL A 148 -7.64 14.62 10.00
CA VAL A 148 -8.54 13.95 9.07
C VAL A 148 -8.02 12.55 8.76
N TYR A 149 -8.95 11.60 8.67
CA TYR A 149 -8.68 10.26 8.16
C TYR A 149 -9.49 10.02 6.88
N GLU A 150 -8.83 9.54 5.82
CA GLU A 150 -9.45 9.25 4.52
C GLU A 150 -9.20 7.82 4.09
N ALA A 151 -10.28 7.09 3.83
CA ALA A 151 -10.24 5.70 3.38
C ALA A 151 -11.54 5.29 2.68
N GLY A 152 -11.71 3.99 2.47
CA GLY A 152 -12.99 3.44 2.03
C GLY A 152 -14.10 3.70 3.04
N ALA A 153 -15.29 4.09 2.57
CA ALA A 153 -16.43 4.52 3.40
C ALA A 153 -16.76 3.53 4.53
N ARG A 154 -16.67 2.21 4.28
CA ARG A 154 -16.92 1.22 5.34
C ARG A 154 -16.00 1.38 6.55
N VAL A 155 -14.73 1.71 6.32
CA VAL A 155 -13.77 1.92 7.43
C VAL A 155 -14.16 3.17 8.21
N LEU A 156 -14.55 4.23 7.52
CA LEU A 156 -15.01 5.47 8.14
C LEU A 156 -16.32 5.27 8.94
N ASP A 157 -17.26 4.48 8.41
CA ASP A 157 -18.50 4.14 9.10
C ASP A 157 -18.20 3.33 10.39
N GLU A 158 -17.25 2.38 10.36
CA GLU A 158 -16.77 1.66 11.52
C GLU A 158 -16.11 2.60 12.56
N MET A 159 -15.24 3.51 12.12
CA MET A 159 -14.58 4.48 13.00
C MET A 159 -15.58 5.46 13.62
N GLN A 160 -16.61 5.85 12.89
CA GLN A 160 -17.68 6.68 13.40
C GLN A 160 -18.51 5.94 14.46
N ALA A 161 -18.87 4.68 14.22
CA ALA A 161 -19.56 3.85 15.21
C ALA A 161 -18.72 3.65 16.48
N GLN A 162 -17.39 3.62 16.35
CA GLN A 162 -16.44 3.56 17.46
C GLN A 162 -16.13 4.94 18.08
N GLN A 163 -16.78 5.99 17.62
CA GLN A 163 -16.58 7.36 18.07
C GLN A 163 -15.13 7.88 17.89
N GLN A 164 -14.40 7.36 16.91
CA GLN A 164 -13.07 7.83 16.56
C GLN A 164 -13.12 9.03 15.60
N VAL A 165 -14.14 9.11 14.76
CA VAL A 165 -14.45 10.27 13.91
C VAL A 165 -15.86 10.77 14.27
N ASP A 166 -16.10 12.07 14.12
CA ASP A 166 -17.38 12.68 14.50
C ASP A 166 -18.45 12.52 13.43
N HIS A 167 -18.10 12.82 12.18
CA HIS A 167 -18.93 12.62 11.00
C HIS A 167 -18.07 12.22 9.82
N THR A 168 -18.72 11.66 8.81
CA THR A 168 -18.04 11.21 7.59
C THR A 168 -18.69 11.83 6.37
N THR A 169 -17.86 12.23 5.40
CA THR A 169 -18.28 12.77 4.12
C THR A 169 -17.78 11.87 3.00
N ARG A 170 -18.69 11.35 2.18
CA ARG A 170 -18.34 10.59 0.99
C ARG A 170 -18.08 11.55 -0.16
N TYR A 171 -16.96 11.40 -0.87
CA TYR A 171 -16.55 12.38 -1.88
C TYR A 171 -16.26 11.79 -3.25
N ALA A 172 -15.81 10.55 -3.35
CA ALA A 172 -15.44 9.94 -4.62
C ALA A 172 -15.76 8.44 -4.69
N THR A 173 -15.79 7.92 -5.89
CA THR A 173 -15.86 6.48 -6.16
C THR A 173 -14.78 6.06 -7.16
N ASN A 174 -14.40 4.77 -7.10
CA ASN A 174 -13.42 4.18 -8.01
C ASN A 174 -13.75 2.72 -8.27
N ASN A 175 -13.40 2.23 -9.45
CA ASN A 175 -13.59 0.83 -9.84
C ASN A 175 -12.23 0.13 -9.91
N LEU A 176 -12.27 -1.21 -9.92
CA LEU A 176 -11.10 -2.04 -10.16
C LEU A 176 -10.83 -2.19 -11.66
N ALA A 177 -9.56 -2.43 -12.00
CA ALA A 177 -9.12 -2.84 -13.33
C ALA A 177 -8.01 -3.89 -13.21
N ILE A 178 -7.87 -4.73 -14.23
CA ILE A 178 -6.71 -5.62 -14.35
C ILE A 178 -5.62 -4.82 -15.05
N MET A 179 -4.44 -4.77 -14.45
CA MET A 179 -3.25 -4.13 -14.99
C MET A 179 -2.33 -5.17 -15.61
N VAL A 180 -1.86 -4.93 -16.82
CA VAL A 180 -0.93 -5.78 -17.56
C VAL A 180 0.12 -4.93 -18.27
N ALA A 181 1.21 -5.54 -18.72
CA ALA A 181 2.17 -4.88 -19.60
C ALA A 181 1.52 -4.49 -20.94
N ALA A 182 2.04 -3.45 -21.59
CA ALA A 182 1.60 -3.04 -22.92
C ALA A 182 1.64 -4.22 -23.90
N GLY A 183 0.64 -4.31 -24.76
CA GLY A 183 0.48 -5.42 -25.70
C GLY A 183 -0.12 -6.70 -25.08
N ASN A 184 -0.29 -6.74 -23.75
CA ASN A 184 -0.95 -7.87 -23.06
C ASN A 184 -0.42 -9.24 -23.50
N PRO A 185 0.87 -9.56 -23.26
CA PRO A 185 1.51 -10.76 -23.81
C PRO A 185 0.82 -12.08 -23.45
N LYS A 186 0.17 -12.11 -22.27
CA LYS A 186 -0.59 -13.29 -21.79
C LYS A 186 -2.03 -13.34 -22.26
N GLN A 187 -2.47 -12.38 -23.08
CA GLN A 187 -3.84 -12.31 -23.61
C GLN A 187 -4.91 -12.41 -22.51
N ILE A 188 -4.69 -11.74 -21.38
CA ILE A 188 -5.61 -11.68 -20.26
C ILE A 188 -6.80 -10.80 -20.67
N LYS A 189 -8.03 -11.32 -20.53
CA LYS A 189 -9.27 -10.65 -20.95
C LYS A 189 -10.27 -10.48 -19.82
N SER A 190 -10.09 -11.24 -18.74
CA SER A 190 -11.04 -11.29 -17.64
C SER A 190 -10.35 -11.69 -16.32
N LEU A 191 -11.07 -11.55 -15.22
CA LEU A 191 -10.62 -12.04 -13.91
C LEU A 191 -10.36 -13.56 -13.90
N ASN A 192 -11.11 -14.34 -14.69
CA ASN A 192 -10.93 -15.79 -14.79
C ASN A 192 -9.55 -16.17 -15.36
N ASP A 193 -8.98 -15.32 -16.22
CA ASP A 193 -7.65 -15.58 -16.78
C ASP A 193 -6.54 -15.49 -15.73
N LEU A 194 -6.78 -14.81 -14.60
CA LEU A 194 -5.83 -14.72 -13.49
C LEU A 194 -5.63 -16.07 -12.79
N GLY A 195 -6.59 -16.98 -12.89
CA GLY A 195 -6.47 -18.34 -12.38
C GLY A 195 -5.53 -19.23 -13.20
N LYS A 196 -5.18 -18.88 -14.43
CA LYS A 196 -4.31 -19.70 -15.27
C LYS A 196 -2.97 -19.99 -14.63
N PRO A 197 -2.45 -21.22 -14.70
CA PRO A 197 -1.22 -21.61 -13.99
C PRO A 197 0.02 -20.90 -14.52
N ASP A 198 0.05 -20.52 -15.79
CA ASP A 198 1.17 -19.85 -16.45
C ASP A 198 1.12 -18.30 -16.34
N VAL A 199 0.16 -17.74 -15.63
CA VAL A 199 0.03 -16.30 -15.36
C VAL A 199 0.59 -15.99 -13.99
N ARG A 200 1.63 -15.16 -13.93
CA ARG A 200 2.23 -14.69 -12.67
C ARG A 200 1.55 -13.40 -12.23
N LEU A 201 1.22 -13.30 -10.96
CA LEU A 201 0.44 -12.20 -10.43
C LEU A 201 1.22 -11.40 -9.37
N THR A 202 0.91 -10.12 -9.27
CA THR A 202 1.15 -9.32 -8.06
C THR A 202 -0.19 -8.80 -7.58
N MET A 203 -0.55 -9.17 -6.37
CA MET A 203 -1.85 -8.86 -5.77
C MET A 203 -1.69 -8.10 -4.46
N PRO A 204 -2.56 -7.14 -4.17
CA PRO A 204 -2.59 -6.45 -2.88
C PRO A 204 -2.72 -7.43 -1.71
N ASN A 205 -1.95 -7.17 -0.64
CA ASN A 205 -1.96 -8.03 0.54
C ASN A 205 -3.22 -7.78 1.39
N PRO A 206 -4.04 -8.80 1.64
CA PRO A 206 -5.28 -8.66 2.41
C PRO A 206 -5.06 -8.29 3.89
N GLU A 207 -3.84 -8.42 4.42
CA GLU A 207 -3.54 -8.12 5.82
C GLU A 207 -3.67 -6.62 6.14
N TRP A 208 -3.31 -5.75 5.19
CA TRP A 208 -3.32 -4.30 5.43
C TRP A 208 -3.91 -3.46 4.29
N GLU A 209 -4.11 -4.04 3.10
CA GLU A 209 -4.63 -3.31 1.95
C GLU A 209 -6.12 -3.57 1.74
N GLY A 210 -6.94 -2.56 2.00
CA GLY A 210 -8.38 -2.66 1.88
C GLY A 210 -8.88 -3.05 0.48
N VAL A 211 -8.13 -2.72 -0.57
CA VAL A 211 -8.44 -3.10 -1.96
C VAL A 211 -8.47 -4.61 -2.18
N ALA A 212 -7.68 -5.37 -1.43
CA ALA A 212 -7.64 -6.83 -1.55
C ALA A 212 -9.01 -7.47 -1.33
N ARG A 213 -9.82 -6.90 -0.42
CA ARG A 213 -11.19 -7.38 -0.19
C ARG A 213 -12.08 -7.11 -1.41
N GLN A 214 -12.07 -5.90 -1.98
CA GLN A 214 -12.84 -5.60 -3.19
C GLN A 214 -12.43 -6.49 -4.36
N ILE A 215 -11.15 -6.79 -4.48
CA ILE A 215 -10.65 -7.73 -5.48
C ILE A 215 -11.18 -9.13 -5.21
N GLY A 216 -11.13 -9.60 -3.96
CA GLY A 216 -11.70 -10.89 -3.56
C GLY A 216 -13.18 -11.01 -3.91
N ASP A 217 -13.96 -9.96 -3.62
CA ASP A 217 -15.38 -9.91 -3.97
C ASP A 217 -15.60 -9.95 -5.50
N SER A 218 -14.74 -9.27 -6.28
CA SER A 218 -14.81 -9.29 -7.74
C SER A 218 -14.42 -10.66 -8.33
N LEU A 219 -13.40 -11.32 -7.75
CA LEU A 219 -13.04 -12.70 -8.13
C LEU A 219 -14.21 -13.66 -7.87
N ARG A 220 -14.88 -13.55 -6.71
CA ARG A 220 -16.05 -14.36 -6.37
C ARG A 220 -17.22 -14.12 -7.31
N LYS A 221 -17.47 -12.86 -7.69
CA LYS A 221 -18.50 -12.54 -8.69
C LYS A 221 -18.18 -13.10 -10.07
N SER A 222 -16.92 -13.24 -10.43
CA SER A 222 -16.47 -13.71 -11.74
C SER A 222 -16.41 -15.24 -11.83
N GLY A 223 -15.78 -15.91 -10.88
CA GLY A 223 -15.52 -17.36 -10.92
C GLY A 223 -15.82 -18.10 -9.60
N GLY A 224 -16.57 -17.47 -8.70
CA GLY A 224 -16.93 -18.05 -7.40
C GLY A 224 -15.75 -18.17 -6.42
N GLU A 225 -15.98 -18.86 -5.31
CA GLU A 225 -14.92 -19.17 -4.35
C GLU A 225 -13.73 -19.91 -4.99
N PRO A 226 -13.91 -20.84 -5.96
CA PRO A 226 -12.77 -21.49 -6.59
C PRO A 226 -11.76 -20.50 -7.20
N LEU A 227 -12.19 -19.46 -7.89
CA LEU A 227 -11.29 -18.47 -8.47
C LEU A 227 -10.57 -17.66 -7.38
N PHE A 228 -11.28 -17.29 -6.32
CA PHE A 228 -10.67 -16.57 -5.19
C PHE A 228 -9.57 -17.42 -4.53
N HIS A 229 -9.87 -18.67 -4.17
CA HIS A 229 -8.89 -19.60 -3.59
C HIS A 229 -7.70 -19.83 -4.53
N GLN A 230 -7.96 -20.02 -5.82
CA GLN A 230 -6.92 -20.19 -6.80
C GLN A 230 -5.95 -19.02 -6.83
N VAL A 231 -6.45 -17.77 -6.87
CA VAL A 231 -5.63 -16.56 -6.99
C VAL A 231 -4.90 -16.20 -5.68
N TYR A 232 -5.61 -16.24 -4.54
CA TYR A 232 -5.08 -15.72 -3.27
C TYR A 232 -4.50 -16.81 -2.34
N GLU A 233 -4.73 -18.09 -2.63
CA GLU A 233 -4.22 -19.18 -1.79
C GLU A 233 -3.32 -20.13 -2.58
N GLU A 234 -3.85 -20.87 -3.55
CA GLU A 234 -3.06 -21.87 -4.29
C GLU A 234 -1.87 -21.26 -5.02
N LYS A 235 -2.10 -20.18 -5.77
CA LYS A 235 -1.04 -19.50 -6.52
C LYS A 235 -0.06 -18.76 -5.61
N VAL A 236 -0.47 -18.31 -4.43
CA VAL A 236 0.43 -17.76 -3.40
C VAL A 236 1.34 -18.88 -2.86
N GLN A 237 0.78 -20.04 -2.51
CA GLN A 237 1.55 -21.20 -2.06
C GLN A 237 2.52 -21.71 -3.16
N ALA A 238 2.08 -21.66 -4.41
CA ALA A 238 2.91 -22.03 -5.57
C ALA A 238 3.96 -20.97 -5.95
N GLY A 239 3.98 -19.81 -5.31
CA GLY A 239 4.89 -18.69 -5.62
C GLY A 239 4.60 -17.98 -6.94
N THR A 240 3.43 -18.21 -7.56
CA THR A 240 3.00 -17.56 -8.82
C THR A 240 2.06 -16.38 -8.59
N THR A 241 1.57 -16.16 -7.38
CA THR A 241 1.00 -14.89 -6.91
C THR A 241 1.90 -14.33 -5.82
N TYR A 242 2.40 -13.12 -6.04
CA TYR A 242 3.16 -12.35 -5.08
C TYR A 242 2.20 -11.37 -4.38
N LEU A 243 2.17 -11.39 -3.05
CA LEU A 243 1.43 -10.43 -2.25
C LEU A 243 2.32 -9.23 -1.93
N THR A 244 1.80 -8.03 -2.11
CA THR A 244 2.55 -6.79 -1.89
C THR A 244 2.97 -6.62 -0.45
N HIS A 245 4.16 -6.02 -0.20
CA HIS A 245 4.70 -5.86 1.16
C HIS A 245 4.10 -4.67 1.89
N VAL A 246 4.03 -3.51 1.22
CA VAL A 246 3.48 -2.28 1.80
C VAL A 246 2.32 -1.79 0.96
N HIS A 247 2.54 -1.54 -0.32
CA HIS A 247 1.55 -0.98 -1.23
C HIS A 247 1.32 -1.83 -2.46
N HIS A 248 0.07 -1.88 -2.95
CA HIS A 248 -0.25 -2.42 -4.27
C HIS A 248 0.35 -1.59 -5.43
N ARG A 249 0.93 -0.40 -5.17
CA ARG A 249 1.83 0.32 -6.08
C ARG A 249 3.03 -0.53 -6.53
N GLN A 250 3.33 -1.58 -5.82
CA GLN A 250 4.31 -2.59 -6.22
C GLN A 250 3.87 -3.39 -7.46
N SER A 251 2.56 -3.50 -7.72
CA SER A 251 2.03 -4.24 -8.86
C SER A 251 2.51 -3.69 -10.21
N PRO A 252 2.38 -2.40 -10.55
CA PRO A 252 2.92 -1.87 -11.80
C PRO A 252 4.44 -2.02 -11.89
N MET A 253 5.19 -1.84 -10.81
CA MET A 253 6.64 -2.02 -10.82
C MET A 253 7.03 -3.44 -11.21
N ARG A 254 6.40 -4.45 -10.62
CA ARG A 254 6.69 -5.85 -10.91
C ARG A 254 6.28 -6.26 -12.32
N ILE A 255 5.21 -5.67 -12.85
CA ILE A 255 4.80 -5.86 -14.25
C ILE A 255 5.85 -5.25 -15.19
N LEU A 256 6.28 -4.02 -14.93
CA LEU A 256 7.29 -3.32 -15.73
C LEU A 256 8.67 -4.04 -15.70
N GLN A 257 8.99 -4.69 -14.59
CA GLN A 257 10.20 -5.50 -14.43
C GLN A 257 10.08 -6.92 -15.01
N GLY A 258 8.92 -7.29 -15.57
CA GLY A 258 8.67 -8.64 -16.09
C GLY A 258 8.59 -9.72 -14.99
N LYS A 259 8.48 -9.34 -13.73
CA LYS A 259 8.34 -10.26 -12.59
C LYS A 259 6.91 -10.79 -12.46
N SER A 260 5.92 -10.05 -12.96
CA SER A 260 4.50 -10.42 -12.97
C SER A 260 3.89 -10.11 -14.34
N ASP A 261 2.89 -10.89 -14.72
CA ASP A 261 2.18 -10.74 -15.98
C ASP A 261 0.94 -9.86 -15.81
N ALA A 262 0.35 -9.87 -14.62
CA ALA A 262 -0.82 -9.06 -14.27
C ALA A 262 -0.90 -8.75 -12.77
N GLY A 263 -1.76 -7.77 -12.45
CA GLY A 263 -2.25 -7.49 -11.11
C GLY A 263 -3.62 -6.84 -11.18
N VAL A 264 -4.41 -6.90 -10.12
CA VAL A 264 -5.65 -6.13 -10.02
C VAL A 264 -5.41 -4.96 -9.10
N THR A 265 -5.83 -3.79 -9.53
CA THR A 265 -5.68 -2.53 -8.80
C THR A 265 -6.84 -1.58 -9.12
N TRP A 266 -6.76 -0.35 -8.68
CA TRP A 266 -7.74 0.68 -9.02
C TRP A 266 -7.59 1.14 -10.48
N ALA A 267 -8.72 1.40 -11.15
CA ALA A 267 -8.71 1.94 -12.50
C ALA A 267 -7.96 3.28 -12.60
N SER A 268 -8.03 4.10 -11.55
CA SER A 268 -7.30 5.36 -11.45
C SER A 268 -5.77 5.19 -11.50
N GLU A 269 -5.25 4.10 -10.95
CA GLU A 269 -3.81 3.83 -11.00
C GLU A 269 -3.36 3.37 -12.38
N VAL A 270 -4.20 2.64 -13.11
CA VAL A 270 -3.94 2.34 -14.52
C VAL A 270 -3.84 3.64 -15.32
N ILE A 271 -4.80 4.56 -15.14
CA ILE A 271 -4.81 5.87 -15.79
C ILE A 271 -3.55 6.67 -15.42
N PHE A 272 -3.18 6.67 -14.13
CA PHE A 272 -1.95 7.30 -13.67
C PHE A 272 -0.71 6.73 -14.38
N GLN A 273 -0.57 5.40 -14.46
CA GLN A 273 0.56 4.76 -15.14
C GLN A 273 0.64 5.16 -16.62
N GLN A 274 -0.51 5.20 -17.31
CA GLN A 274 -0.59 5.61 -18.71
C GLN A 274 -0.22 7.08 -18.90
N LYS A 275 -0.72 7.98 -18.04
CA LYS A 275 -0.37 9.41 -18.05
C LYS A 275 1.12 9.63 -17.77
N ALA A 276 1.72 8.80 -16.93
CA ALA A 276 3.16 8.80 -16.65
C ALA A 276 4.00 8.27 -17.81
N GLY A 277 3.39 7.75 -18.88
CA GLY A 277 4.09 7.18 -20.04
C GLY A 277 4.61 5.77 -19.83
N ASN A 278 4.19 5.09 -18.78
CA ASN A 278 4.58 3.70 -18.53
C ASN A 278 3.85 2.75 -19.49
N PRO A 279 4.53 1.71 -20.02
CA PRO A 279 3.93 0.75 -20.94
C PRO A 279 3.01 -0.24 -20.19
N ILE A 280 1.95 0.29 -19.64
CA ILE A 280 0.90 -0.43 -18.91
C ILE A 280 -0.42 -0.32 -19.67
N THR A 281 -1.16 -1.43 -19.72
CA THR A 281 -2.51 -1.50 -20.27
C THR A 281 -3.48 -1.92 -19.17
N GLY A 282 -4.62 -1.24 -19.10
CA GLY A 282 -5.74 -1.63 -18.24
C GLY A 282 -6.76 -2.46 -19.01
N ILE A 283 -7.25 -3.52 -18.36
CA ILE A 283 -8.36 -4.32 -18.85
C ILE A 283 -9.55 -4.06 -17.94
N ALA A 284 -10.64 -3.56 -18.50
CA ALA A 284 -11.83 -3.28 -17.74
C ALA A 284 -12.47 -4.58 -17.21
N ILE A 285 -12.92 -4.52 -15.98
CA ILE A 285 -13.73 -5.58 -15.38
C ILE A 285 -15.20 -5.20 -15.61
N PRO A 286 -16.03 -6.10 -16.16
CA PRO A 286 -17.46 -5.82 -16.36
C PRO A 286 -18.14 -5.39 -15.05
N ASP A 287 -19.05 -4.43 -15.11
CA ASP A 287 -19.72 -3.85 -13.93
C ASP A 287 -20.36 -4.90 -13.02
N ALA A 288 -20.97 -5.94 -13.61
CA ALA A 288 -21.57 -7.05 -12.84
C ALA A 288 -20.56 -7.85 -12.00
N GLN A 289 -19.29 -7.83 -12.39
CA GLN A 289 -18.19 -8.53 -11.72
C GLN A 289 -17.32 -7.56 -10.90
N ASN A 290 -17.40 -6.26 -11.18
CA ASN A 290 -16.58 -5.25 -10.53
C ASN A 290 -17.12 -4.92 -9.13
N THR A 291 -16.26 -4.30 -8.35
CA THR A 291 -16.61 -3.74 -7.06
C THR A 291 -16.21 -2.26 -7.06
N THR A 292 -17.21 -1.40 -6.83
CA THR A 292 -16.99 0.05 -6.72
C THR A 292 -16.63 0.40 -5.28
N ALA A 293 -15.48 1.04 -5.08
CA ALA A 293 -15.14 1.63 -3.81
C ALA A 293 -15.79 3.00 -3.68
N ILE A 294 -16.24 3.31 -2.47
CA ILE A 294 -16.66 4.65 -2.07
C ILE A 294 -15.60 5.18 -1.11
N TYR A 295 -15.07 6.36 -1.40
CA TYR A 295 -14.12 7.05 -0.55
C TYR A 295 -14.84 8.02 0.36
N ALA A 296 -14.40 8.06 1.60
CA ALA A 296 -14.91 8.99 2.61
C ALA A 296 -13.76 9.60 3.40
N ALA A 297 -14.01 10.79 3.90
CA ALA A 297 -13.17 11.52 4.84
C ALA A 297 -13.92 11.74 6.14
N GLY A 298 -13.22 11.76 7.27
CA GLY A 298 -13.81 12.06 8.56
C GLY A 298 -12.87 12.88 9.42
N VAL A 299 -13.41 13.88 10.13
CA VAL A 299 -12.67 14.63 11.14
C VAL A 299 -12.45 13.75 12.35
N MET A 300 -11.20 13.59 12.76
CA MET A 300 -10.87 12.83 13.96
C MET A 300 -11.47 13.51 15.21
N ARG A 301 -12.01 12.70 16.13
CA ARG A 301 -12.60 13.25 17.37
C ARG A 301 -11.63 14.13 18.16
N ASN A 302 -10.37 13.75 18.17
CA ASN A 302 -9.30 14.44 18.89
C ASN A 302 -8.45 15.32 17.96
N ALA A 303 -9.01 15.76 16.81
CA ALA A 303 -8.32 16.61 15.86
C ALA A 303 -7.78 17.87 16.54
N PRO A 304 -6.45 18.11 16.52
CA PRO A 304 -5.86 19.34 17.06
C PRO A 304 -6.30 20.58 16.29
N HIS A 305 -6.47 20.46 14.97
CA HIS A 305 -6.76 21.58 14.07
C HIS A 305 -8.14 21.42 13.41
N ARG A 306 -9.17 21.31 14.24
CA ARG A 306 -10.53 20.96 13.81
C ARG A 306 -11.09 21.88 12.71
N THR A 307 -10.91 23.19 12.84
CA THR A 307 -11.42 24.15 11.86
C THR A 307 -10.82 23.92 10.48
N THR A 308 -9.51 23.68 10.43
CA THR A 308 -8.80 23.40 9.19
C THR A 308 -9.21 22.04 8.60
N ALA A 309 -9.45 21.05 9.47
CA ALA A 309 -9.95 19.72 9.06
C ALA A 309 -11.32 19.80 8.38
N GLU A 310 -12.24 20.57 8.94
CA GLU A 310 -13.58 20.81 8.35
C GLU A 310 -13.47 21.54 6.99
N ALA A 311 -12.58 22.53 6.90
CA ALA A 311 -12.33 23.24 5.64
C ALA A 311 -11.78 22.28 4.56
N TRP A 312 -10.87 21.37 4.92
CA TRP A 312 -10.36 20.34 4.02
C TRP A 312 -11.46 19.41 3.50
N ILE A 313 -12.31 18.91 4.39
CA ILE A 313 -13.44 18.05 4.00
C ILE A 313 -14.41 18.78 3.07
N ALA A 314 -14.70 20.05 3.33
CA ALA A 314 -15.51 20.88 2.43
C ALA A 314 -14.84 21.06 1.07
N TYR A 315 -13.52 21.28 1.06
CA TYR A 315 -12.73 21.42 -0.18
C TYR A 315 -12.80 20.17 -1.05
N LEU A 316 -12.75 18.95 -0.47
CA LEU A 316 -12.85 17.70 -1.23
C LEU A 316 -14.12 17.60 -2.10
N GLN A 317 -15.18 18.31 -1.73
CA GLN A 317 -16.45 18.35 -2.48
C GLN A 317 -16.52 19.50 -3.49
N SER A 318 -15.52 20.38 -3.53
CA SER A 318 -15.48 21.51 -4.47
C SER A 318 -15.26 21.03 -5.91
N ASP A 319 -15.71 21.85 -6.87
CA ASP A 319 -15.51 21.58 -8.29
C ASP A 319 -14.02 21.42 -8.64
N GLU A 320 -13.13 22.19 -8.00
CA GLU A 320 -11.68 22.13 -8.21
C GLU A 320 -11.11 20.80 -7.76
N ALA A 321 -11.45 20.32 -6.57
CA ALA A 321 -11.02 19.03 -6.06
C ALA A 321 -11.61 17.88 -6.88
N GLN A 322 -12.89 17.95 -7.21
CA GLN A 322 -13.56 16.94 -8.04
C GLN A 322 -12.96 16.85 -9.45
N ALA A 323 -12.60 17.98 -10.06
CA ALA A 323 -11.90 18.00 -11.35
C ALA A 323 -10.52 17.31 -11.26
N ALA A 324 -9.80 17.45 -10.14
CA ALA A 324 -8.55 16.74 -9.92
C ALA A 324 -8.76 15.22 -9.82
N TYR A 325 -9.79 14.76 -9.13
CA TYR A 325 -10.14 13.34 -9.06
C TYR A 325 -10.57 12.77 -10.42
N HIS A 326 -11.44 13.50 -11.16
CA HIS A 326 -11.93 13.07 -12.48
C HIS A 326 -10.81 12.89 -13.49
N GLU A 327 -9.75 13.68 -13.40
CA GLU A 327 -8.58 13.55 -14.28
C GLU A 327 -7.94 12.15 -14.24
N TYR A 328 -8.07 11.46 -13.12
CA TYR A 328 -7.57 10.11 -12.92
C TYR A 328 -8.69 9.05 -12.91
N GLY A 329 -9.90 9.41 -13.38
CA GLY A 329 -10.99 8.45 -13.57
C GLY A 329 -11.79 8.12 -12.30
N PHE A 330 -11.54 8.80 -11.20
CA PHE A 330 -12.50 8.78 -10.10
C PHE A 330 -13.79 9.44 -10.54
N LYS A 331 -14.89 9.08 -9.91
CA LYS A 331 -16.20 9.74 -10.10
C LYS A 331 -16.64 10.37 -8.80
N SER A 332 -17.32 11.50 -8.88
CA SER A 332 -17.95 12.11 -7.70
C SER A 332 -18.92 11.12 -7.07
N PHE A 333 -18.95 11.10 -5.75
CA PHE A 333 -19.97 10.33 -5.05
C PHE A 333 -21.33 11.03 -5.19
N THR A 334 -22.31 10.26 -5.62
CA THR A 334 -23.72 10.69 -5.60
C THR A 334 -24.49 9.70 -4.75
N GLU A 335 -25.28 10.19 -3.81
CA GLU A 335 -26.13 9.32 -3.01
C GLU A 335 -27.09 8.53 -3.92
N PRO A 336 -27.25 7.23 -3.69
CA PRO A 336 -28.27 6.47 -4.40
C PRO A 336 -29.64 7.10 -4.15
N VAL A 337 -30.36 7.40 -5.24
CA VAL A 337 -31.76 7.83 -5.12
C VAL A 337 -32.51 6.73 -4.36
N LYS A 338 -32.99 7.02 -3.16
CA LYS A 338 -33.85 6.10 -2.41
C LYS A 338 -35.10 5.88 -3.27
N LYS A 339 -35.24 4.67 -3.83
CA LYS A 339 -36.44 4.24 -4.54
C LYS A 339 -37.54 3.87 -3.55
#